data_7d7e6d6b17c1df687dfd9e327cdcbef6
#
_entry.id   7d7e6d6b17c1df687dfd9e327cdcbef6
#
_cell.length_a   1.000
_cell.length_b   1.000
_cell.length_c   1.000
_cell.angle_alpha   90.00
_cell.angle_beta   90.00
_cell.angle_gamma   90.00
#
_symmetry.space_group_name_H-M   'P 1'
#
loop_
_entity.id
_entity.type
_entity.pdbx_description
1 polymer ?
#
loop_
_entity_poly.entity_id
_entity_poly.type
_entity_poly.pdbx_seq_one_letter_code
_entity_poly.pdbx_strand_id
1 'polypeptide(L)'
;MEEEKEYYGNLPDECERIMRGYIKHWADEEFHTIATELSFGNVKDGQEPFEIVPGVFITGRIDWLFENSRGMWVGEHKTVGRAIPTDGYWMNDLQTAIYIRVCQILGYEPTGVAFDYLLTKPPTVPQLLKNGTLSRNKKIKTDEATYMQAIIDNNLDPYDYREELENARRNKFYERRFMPKPEGMVDMLLSELQIIAKEMEHLKDFPYRLLSRECEYCEFYSLCQAEMMGLDTHYIKEYEFEERRYSLM
;
A
#
# COMPACT_ATOMS: atom_id res chain seq x y z
N MET A 1 3.05 -18.31 -20.37
CA MET A 1 2.01 -17.37 -20.87
C MET A 1 0.60 -17.97 -20.89
N GLU A 2 0.33 -19.18 -21.44
CA GLU A 2 -1.00 -19.81 -21.34
C GLU A 2 -1.31 -20.34 -19.94
N GLU A 3 -0.35 -20.97 -19.26
CA GLU A 3 -0.47 -21.43 -17.87
C GLU A 3 -0.66 -20.26 -16.87
N GLU A 4 -0.02 -19.13 -17.09
CA GLU A 4 -0.21 -17.94 -16.28
C GLU A 4 -1.60 -17.34 -16.46
N LYS A 5 -2.17 -17.37 -17.68
CA LYS A 5 -3.55 -16.92 -17.92
C LYS A 5 -4.59 -17.84 -17.29
N GLU A 6 -4.30 -19.13 -17.18
CA GLU A 6 -5.17 -20.09 -16.49
C GLU A 6 -5.24 -19.84 -14.98
N TYR A 7 -4.11 -19.43 -14.38
CA TYR A 7 -4.03 -19.16 -12.94
C TYR A 7 -4.48 -17.72 -12.56
N TYR A 8 -4.03 -16.71 -13.32
CA TYR A 8 -4.26 -15.29 -13.00
C TYR A 8 -5.39 -14.63 -13.79
N GLY A 9 -5.98 -15.32 -14.77
CA GLY A 9 -7.04 -14.80 -15.63
C GLY A 9 -6.62 -13.52 -16.37
N ASN A 10 -7.41 -12.46 -16.24
CA ASN A 10 -7.15 -11.16 -16.87
C ASN A 10 -6.30 -10.20 -16.01
N LEU A 11 -5.77 -10.66 -14.88
CA LEU A 11 -5.03 -9.82 -13.94
C LEU A 11 -3.84 -9.07 -14.56
N PRO A 12 -3.00 -9.70 -15.42
CA PRO A 12 -1.90 -8.99 -16.09
C PRO A 12 -2.39 -7.82 -16.95
N ASP A 13 -3.44 -8.04 -17.73
CA ASP A 13 -4.02 -7.01 -18.62
C ASP A 13 -4.65 -5.86 -17.80
N GLU A 14 -5.28 -6.18 -16.66
CA GLU A 14 -5.82 -5.17 -15.72
C GLU A 14 -4.70 -4.37 -15.07
N CYS A 15 -3.64 -5.01 -14.60
CA CYS A 15 -2.48 -4.34 -14.04
C CYS A 15 -1.83 -3.40 -15.07
N GLU A 16 -1.64 -3.85 -16.31
CA GLU A 16 -1.10 -3.00 -17.37
C GLU A 16 -1.96 -1.76 -17.61
N ARG A 17 -3.29 -1.92 -17.68
CA ARG A 17 -4.21 -0.80 -17.88
C ARG A 17 -4.17 0.20 -16.73
N ILE A 18 -4.13 -0.29 -15.49
CA ILE A 18 -4.00 0.54 -14.29
C ILE A 18 -2.70 1.34 -14.33
N MET A 19 -1.57 0.68 -14.61
CA MET A 19 -0.26 1.33 -14.65
C MET A 19 -0.13 2.33 -15.78
N ARG A 20 -0.67 2.03 -16.97
CA ARG A 20 -0.72 3.01 -18.07
C ARG A 20 -1.53 4.25 -17.71
N GLY A 21 -2.67 4.06 -17.04
CA GLY A 21 -3.49 5.16 -16.53
C GLY A 21 -2.76 5.99 -15.47
N TYR A 22 -2.05 5.33 -14.54
CA TYR A 22 -1.25 5.95 -13.49
C TYR A 22 -0.14 6.83 -14.09
N ILE A 23 0.65 6.28 -15.02
CA ILE A 23 1.73 7.01 -15.69
C ILE A 23 1.18 8.23 -16.43
N LYS A 24 0.06 8.07 -17.15
CA LYS A 24 -0.58 9.18 -17.85
C LYS A 24 -1.10 10.25 -16.89
N HIS A 25 -1.67 9.85 -15.75
CA HIS A 25 -2.21 10.77 -14.75
C HIS A 25 -1.15 11.66 -14.12
N TRP A 26 0.05 11.11 -13.88
CA TRP A 26 1.16 11.82 -13.25
C TRP A 26 2.24 12.30 -14.22
N ALA A 27 1.96 12.29 -15.54
CA ALA A 27 2.98 12.60 -16.57
C ALA A 27 3.59 14.00 -16.44
N ASP A 28 2.82 14.97 -15.94
CA ASP A 28 3.24 16.37 -15.79
C ASP A 28 3.74 16.70 -14.38
N GLU A 29 3.82 15.71 -13.47
CA GLU A 29 4.31 15.95 -12.12
C GLU A 29 5.84 15.92 -12.09
N GLU A 30 6.44 17.00 -11.63
CA GLU A 30 7.89 17.10 -11.46
C GLU A 30 8.32 16.63 -10.08
N PHE A 31 9.18 15.62 -10.05
CA PHE A 31 9.84 15.12 -8.84
C PHE A 31 11.18 14.50 -9.17
N HIS A 32 12.06 14.47 -8.18
CA HIS A 32 13.35 13.79 -8.25
C HIS A 32 13.32 12.57 -7.33
N THR A 33 13.40 11.36 -7.89
CA THR A 33 13.52 10.13 -7.12
C THR A 33 14.92 10.02 -6.55
N ILE A 34 15.01 9.90 -5.23
CA ILE A 34 16.26 9.69 -4.48
C ILE A 34 16.53 8.20 -4.35
N ALA A 35 15.52 7.43 -3.94
CA ALA A 35 15.61 5.98 -3.82
C ALA A 35 14.24 5.32 -4.03
N THR A 36 14.26 4.07 -4.49
CA THR A 36 13.11 3.17 -4.53
C THR A 36 13.47 1.88 -3.80
N GLU A 37 12.48 1.25 -3.16
CA GLU A 37 12.67 -0.03 -2.46
C GLU A 37 13.86 0.03 -1.48
N LEU A 38 13.98 1.14 -0.73
CA LEU A 38 15.08 1.38 0.20
C LEU A 38 14.94 0.47 1.41
N SER A 39 15.68 -0.63 1.42
CA SER A 39 15.71 -1.60 2.51
C SER A 39 16.48 -1.08 3.72
N PHE A 40 16.08 -1.48 4.93
CA PHE A 40 16.79 -1.17 6.16
C PHE A 40 16.71 -2.31 7.18
N GLY A 41 17.71 -2.38 8.06
CA GLY A 41 17.76 -3.32 9.18
C GLY A 41 17.98 -4.78 8.78
N ASN A 42 18.16 -5.09 7.51
CA ASN A 42 18.40 -6.45 7.04
C ASN A 42 19.89 -6.81 7.14
N VAL A 43 20.27 -7.41 8.24
CA VAL A 43 21.66 -7.81 8.49
C VAL A 43 22.17 -8.82 7.46
N LYS A 44 21.31 -9.65 6.89
CA LYS A 44 21.70 -10.62 5.85
C LYS A 44 22.18 -9.95 4.56
N ASP A 45 21.67 -8.75 4.30
CA ASP A 45 22.07 -7.93 3.15
C ASP A 45 23.21 -6.96 3.51
N GLY A 46 23.84 -7.13 4.67
CA GLY A 46 24.94 -6.29 5.14
C GLY A 46 24.51 -4.90 5.64
N GLN A 47 23.24 -4.73 5.99
CA GLN A 47 22.72 -3.49 6.53
C GLN A 47 22.88 -3.44 8.05
N GLU A 48 23.07 -2.23 8.59
CA GLU A 48 23.07 -2.02 10.05
C GLU A 48 21.70 -2.36 10.65
N PRO A 49 21.65 -3.06 11.78
CA PRO A 49 20.41 -3.39 12.46
C PRO A 49 19.72 -2.11 12.97
N PHE A 50 18.41 -2.01 12.76
CA PHE A 50 17.60 -0.94 13.34
C PHE A 50 16.99 -1.41 14.66
N GLU A 51 17.65 -1.09 15.76
CA GLU A 51 17.25 -1.51 17.11
C GLU A 51 16.26 -0.50 17.71
N ILE A 52 15.09 -0.99 18.16
CA ILE A 52 14.06 -0.17 18.82
C ILE A 52 14.23 -0.14 20.33
N VAL A 53 14.45 -1.30 20.91
CA VAL A 53 14.86 -1.50 22.31
C VAL A 53 15.89 -2.63 22.35
N PRO A 54 16.71 -2.76 23.40
CA PRO A 54 17.73 -3.79 23.46
C PRO A 54 17.20 -5.18 23.08
N GLY A 55 17.76 -5.77 22.03
CA GLY A 55 17.40 -7.08 21.52
C GLY A 55 16.16 -7.15 20.61
N VAL A 56 15.49 -6.03 20.33
CA VAL A 56 14.34 -5.98 19.41
C VAL A 56 14.69 -5.12 18.19
N PHE A 57 14.69 -5.75 17.03
CA PHE A 57 15.10 -5.14 15.77
C PHE A 57 13.92 -5.04 14.81
N ILE A 58 13.92 -3.97 14.00
CA ILE A 58 12.97 -3.79 12.90
C ILE A 58 13.73 -3.88 11.58
N THR A 59 13.12 -4.59 10.65
CA THR A 59 13.52 -4.60 9.25
C THR A 59 12.37 -4.10 8.41
N GLY A 60 12.68 -3.48 7.29
CA GLY A 60 11.65 -3.01 6.38
C GLY A 60 12.20 -2.52 5.07
N ARG A 61 11.30 -1.98 4.27
CA ARG A 61 11.61 -1.43 2.96
C ARG A 61 10.67 -0.27 2.67
N ILE A 62 11.27 0.89 2.40
CA ILE A 62 10.57 2.11 2.04
C ILE A 62 10.31 2.05 0.53
N ASP A 63 9.06 2.17 0.11
CA ASP A 63 8.70 2.06 -1.30
C ASP A 63 9.41 3.12 -2.16
N TRP A 64 9.41 4.37 -1.68
CA TRP A 64 9.90 5.48 -2.46
C TRP A 64 10.37 6.64 -1.57
N LEU A 65 11.52 7.20 -1.89
CA LEU A 65 12.02 8.46 -1.32
C LEU A 65 12.25 9.43 -2.46
N PHE A 66 11.63 10.60 -2.39
CA PHE A 66 11.70 11.59 -3.47
C PHE A 66 11.64 13.02 -2.97
N GLU A 67 12.02 13.93 -3.82
CA GLU A 67 11.96 15.36 -3.59
C GLU A 67 11.15 16.05 -4.69
N ASN A 68 10.38 17.07 -4.33
CA ASN A 68 9.69 17.97 -5.24
C ASN A 68 9.75 19.41 -4.72
N SER A 69 9.04 20.34 -5.35
CA SER A 69 8.99 21.75 -4.94
C SER A 69 8.47 21.98 -3.52
N ARG A 70 7.85 20.98 -2.85
CA ARG A 70 7.33 21.04 -1.48
C ARG A 70 8.30 20.47 -0.44
N GLY A 71 9.41 19.88 -0.85
CA GLY A 71 10.42 19.24 0.00
C GLY A 71 10.62 17.77 -0.29
N MET A 72 11.28 17.09 0.65
CA MET A 72 11.56 15.65 0.58
C MET A 72 10.43 14.84 1.25
N TRP A 73 10.05 13.72 0.64
CA TRP A 73 8.91 12.91 1.06
C TRP A 73 9.22 11.42 1.03
N VAL A 74 8.74 10.73 2.06
CA VAL A 74 8.61 9.27 2.02
C VAL A 74 7.34 8.95 1.25
N GLY A 75 7.46 8.29 0.11
CA GLY A 75 6.32 7.82 -0.67
C GLY A 75 5.88 6.43 -0.20
N GLU A 76 4.58 6.26 0.00
CA GLU A 76 3.96 5.00 0.40
C GLU A 76 2.82 4.68 -0.56
N HIS A 77 2.98 3.63 -1.37
CA HIS A 77 1.98 3.20 -2.36
C HIS A 77 0.88 2.38 -1.70
N LYS A 78 -0.37 2.78 -1.92
CA LYS A 78 -1.55 2.09 -1.37
C LYS A 78 -2.52 1.70 -2.48
N THR A 79 -2.67 0.41 -2.74
CA THR A 79 -3.71 -0.11 -3.62
C THR A 79 -5.03 -0.28 -2.86
N VAL A 80 -6.13 0.18 -3.45
CA VAL A 80 -7.45 0.14 -2.82
C VAL A 80 -8.51 -0.44 -3.76
N GLY A 81 -9.35 -1.34 -3.25
CA GLY A 81 -10.29 -2.09 -4.08
C GLY A 81 -11.59 -1.37 -4.44
N ARG A 82 -12.00 -0.35 -3.68
CA ARG A 82 -13.33 0.28 -3.85
C ARG A 82 -13.30 1.78 -4.01
N ALA A 83 -12.71 2.48 -3.06
CA ALA A 83 -12.61 3.94 -3.06
C ALA A 83 -11.37 4.35 -2.28
N ILE A 84 -10.77 5.46 -2.69
CA ILE A 84 -9.68 6.08 -1.94
C ILE A 84 -10.26 6.56 -0.61
N PRO A 85 -9.66 6.20 0.55
CA PRO A 85 -10.15 6.61 1.86
C PRO A 85 -10.24 8.14 1.98
N THR A 86 -11.30 8.64 2.60
CA THR A 86 -11.47 10.08 2.88
C THR A 86 -10.97 10.47 4.25
N ASP A 87 -10.94 9.50 5.18
CA ASP A 87 -10.62 9.73 6.58
C ASP A 87 -9.11 9.70 6.83
N GLY A 88 -8.66 10.50 7.79
CA GLY A 88 -7.24 10.68 8.07
C GLY A 88 -6.70 9.85 9.25
N TYR A 89 -7.39 8.78 9.71
CA TYR A 89 -6.91 8.00 10.87
C TYR A 89 -5.52 7.36 10.65
N TRP A 90 -5.20 7.02 9.41
CA TRP A 90 -3.89 6.52 8.98
C TRP A 90 -2.80 7.61 9.00
N MET A 91 -3.13 8.87 9.31
CA MET A 91 -2.11 9.89 9.62
C MET A 91 -1.22 9.47 10.78
N ASN A 92 -1.72 8.62 11.68
CA ASN A 92 -1.01 8.10 12.84
C ASN A 92 -0.38 6.72 12.54
N ASP A 93 -0.13 6.41 11.28
CA ASP A 93 0.48 5.17 10.87
C ASP A 93 1.92 5.06 11.42
N LEU A 94 2.12 4.02 12.23
CA LEU A 94 3.40 3.71 12.84
C LEU A 94 4.48 3.36 11.79
N GLN A 95 4.07 2.69 10.71
CA GLN A 95 4.97 2.32 9.60
C GLN A 95 5.68 3.56 9.04
N THR A 96 4.93 4.62 8.78
CA THR A 96 5.49 5.84 8.18
C THR A 96 6.32 6.64 9.16
N ALA A 97 6.05 6.57 10.47
CA ALA A 97 6.92 7.16 11.49
C ALA A 97 8.28 6.46 11.56
N ILE A 98 8.29 5.13 11.47
CA ILE A 98 9.52 4.34 11.38
C ILE A 98 10.30 4.74 10.12
N TYR A 99 9.65 4.83 8.96
CA TYR A 99 10.31 5.20 7.71
C TYR A 99 10.94 6.58 7.76
N ILE A 100 10.27 7.57 8.35
CA ILE A 100 10.86 8.90 8.55
C ILE A 100 12.10 8.83 9.43
N ARG A 101 12.02 8.11 10.57
CA ARG A 101 13.16 7.96 11.48
C ARG A 101 14.33 7.26 10.80
N VAL A 102 14.08 6.22 10.03
CA VAL A 102 15.13 5.53 9.25
C VAL A 102 15.78 6.48 8.25
N CYS A 103 15.00 7.25 7.51
CA CYS A 103 15.52 8.27 6.59
C CYS A 103 16.42 9.27 7.32
N GLN A 104 16.01 9.76 8.49
CA GLN A 104 16.80 10.69 9.31
C GLN A 104 18.13 10.08 9.76
N ILE A 105 18.15 8.82 10.18
CA ILE A 105 19.39 8.10 10.55
C ILE A 105 20.30 7.94 9.34
N LEU A 106 19.74 7.75 8.15
CA LEU A 106 20.49 7.68 6.89
C LEU A 106 20.94 9.06 6.36
N GLY A 107 20.63 10.14 7.07
CA GLY A 107 21.03 11.52 6.71
C GLY A 107 20.09 12.24 5.77
N TYR A 108 18.88 11.73 5.57
CA TYR A 108 17.80 12.39 4.84
C TYR A 108 16.88 13.16 5.80
N GLU A 109 16.26 14.21 5.33
CA GLU A 109 15.34 15.03 6.13
C GLU A 109 13.95 15.12 5.49
N PRO A 110 13.15 14.02 5.51
CA PRO A 110 11.83 14.05 4.92
C PRO A 110 10.88 14.96 5.71
N THR A 111 10.13 15.78 5.01
CA THR A 111 9.09 16.67 5.56
C THR A 111 7.89 15.87 6.09
N GLY A 112 7.66 14.68 5.54
CA GLY A 112 6.54 13.83 5.87
C GLY A 112 6.37 12.69 4.88
N VAL A 113 5.13 12.25 4.74
CA VAL A 113 4.75 11.11 3.88
C VAL A 113 3.85 11.57 2.73
N ALA A 114 4.08 11.01 1.56
CA ALA A 114 3.19 11.10 0.41
C ALA A 114 2.49 9.75 0.21
N PHE A 115 1.25 9.64 0.67
CA PHE A 115 0.43 8.46 0.38
C PHE A 115 -0.06 8.52 -1.06
N ASP A 116 0.35 7.56 -1.85
CA ASP A 116 0.03 7.45 -3.27
C ASP A 116 -0.99 6.35 -3.50
N TYR A 117 -2.24 6.75 -3.62
CA TYR A 117 -3.37 5.84 -3.74
C TYR A 117 -3.67 5.50 -5.19
N LEU A 118 -3.98 4.24 -5.41
CA LEU A 118 -4.29 3.69 -6.71
C LEU A 118 -5.46 2.69 -6.58
N LEU A 119 -6.52 2.88 -7.36
CA LEU A 119 -7.61 1.90 -7.42
C LEU A 119 -7.17 0.67 -8.21
N THR A 120 -7.49 -0.52 -7.67
CA THR A 120 -7.19 -1.81 -8.32
C THR A 120 -8.07 -2.09 -9.55
N LYS A 121 -9.05 -1.22 -9.85
CA LYS A 121 -9.88 -1.31 -11.06
C LYS A 121 -9.66 -0.07 -11.91
N PRO A 122 -9.27 -0.22 -13.18
CA PRO A 122 -9.09 0.91 -14.08
C PRO A 122 -10.42 1.60 -14.36
N PRO A 123 -10.40 2.88 -14.79
CA PRO A 123 -11.60 3.58 -15.25
C PRO A 123 -12.30 2.81 -16.37
N THR A 124 -13.63 2.75 -16.31
CA THR A 124 -14.44 2.08 -17.32
C THR A 124 -14.67 3.00 -18.50
N VAL A 125 -14.35 2.54 -19.71
CA VAL A 125 -14.62 3.30 -20.95
C VAL A 125 -16.12 3.31 -21.20
N PRO A 126 -16.76 4.50 -21.40
CA PRO A 126 -18.16 4.59 -21.76
C PRO A 126 -18.47 3.87 -23.08
N GLN A 127 -19.55 3.10 -23.11
CA GLN A 127 -19.93 2.37 -24.32
C GLN A 127 -20.58 3.30 -25.34
N LEU A 128 -20.25 3.12 -26.64
CA LEU A 128 -20.97 3.72 -27.73
C LEU A 128 -22.29 2.97 -27.92
N LEU A 129 -23.39 3.70 -27.88
CA LEU A 129 -24.76 3.17 -28.06
C LEU A 129 -25.12 3.08 -29.57
N LYS A 130 -26.13 2.28 -29.87
CA LYS A 130 -26.62 2.10 -31.28
C LYS A 130 -27.08 3.40 -31.96
N ASN A 131 -27.45 4.40 -31.19
CA ASN A 131 -27.82 5.72 -31.68
C ASN A 131 -26.64 6.65 -31.96
N GLY A 132 -25.42 6.17 -31.84
CA GLY A 132 -24.20 6.96 -32.08
C GLY A 132 -23.79 7.87 -30.93
N THR A 133 -24.39 7.76 -29.74
CA THR A 133 -24.00 8.52 -28.55
C THR A 133 -23.29 7.64 -27.54
N LEU A 134 -22.46 8.23 -26.65
CA LEU A 134 -21.89 7.50 -25.51
C LEU A 134 -22.96 7.28 -24.42
N SER A 135 -22.79 6.19 -23.69
CA SER A 135 -23.60 5.87 -22.52
C SER A 135 -23.51 6.97 -21.46
N ARG A 136 -24.66 7.51 -21.05
CA ARG A 136 -24.82 8.53 -20.00
C ARG A 136 -25.14 7.92 -18.63
N ASN A 137 -24.79 6.67 -18.42
CA ASN A 137 -25.05 5.99 -17.16
C ASN A 137 -24.25 6.64 -16.03
N LYS A 138 -24.93 7.34 -15.10
CA LYS A 138 -24.33 8.03 -13.95
C LYS A 138 -23.64 7.08 -12.95
N LYS A 139 -23.86 5.76 -13.04
CA LYS A 139 -23.24 4.74 -12.18
C LYS A 139 -21.93 4.19 -12.76
N ILE A 140 -21.55 4.60 -13.96
CA ILE A 140 -20.29 4.16 -14.56
C ILE A 140 -19.12 4.70 -13.74
N LYS A 141 -18.21 3.82 -13.35
CA LYS A 141 -16.96 4.21 -12.68
C LYS A 141 -15.93 4.55 -13.75
N THR A 142 -15.86 5.81 -14.11
CA THR A 142 -14.93 6.37 -15.08
C THR A 142 -14.37 7.69 -14.57
N ASP A 143 -13.21 8.10 -15.05
CA ASP A 143 -12.66 9.44 -14.82
C ASP A 143 -12.87 10.35 -16.03
N GLU A 144 -12.61 11.64 -15.84
CA GLU A 144 -12.77 12.65 -16.88
C GLU A 144 -11.90 12.36 -18.10
N ALA A 145 -10.65 11.94 -17.89
CA ALA A 145 -9.71 11.67 -18.97
C ALA A 145 -10.17 10.50 -19.86
N THR A 146 -10.64 9.42 -19.23
CA THR A 146 -11.18 8.25 -19.93
C THR A 146 -12.46 8.58 -20.68
N TYR A 147 -13.36 9.37 -20.06
CA TYR A 147 -14.61 9.79 -20.73
C TYR A 147 -14.32 10.72 -21.91
N MET A 148 -13.42 11.71 -21.72
CA MET A 148 -13.00 12.62 -22.79
C MET A 148 -12.34 11.88 -23.95
N GLN A 149 -11.48 10.89 -23.66
CA GLN A 149 -10.86 10.08 -24.70
C GLN A 149 -11.92 9.32 -25.53
N ALA A 150 -12.93 8.75 -24.86
CA ALA A 150 -14.04 8.08 -25.57
C ALA A 150 -14.86 9.02 -26.46
N ILE A 151 -15.04 10.29 -26.06
CA ILE A 151 -15.68 11.32 -26.90
C ILE A 151 -14.83 11.57 -28.14
N ILE A 152 -13.53 11.77 -27.98
CA ILE A 152 -12.59 12.05 -29.08
C ILE A 152 -12.53 10.87 -30.05
N ASP A 153 -12.39 9.65 -29.56
CA ASP A 153 -12.28 8.42 -30.35
C ASP A 153 -13.52 8.17 -31.22
N ASN A 154 -14.69 8.68 -30.80
CA ASN A 154 -15.95 8.54 -31.53
C ASN A 154 -16.34 9.82 -32.31
N ASN A 155 -15.45 10.82 -32.42
CA ASN A 155 -15.68 12.09 -33.09
C ASN A 155 -16.95 12.82 -32.61
N LEU A 156 -17.22 12.80 -31.30
CA LEU A 156 -18.37 13.45 -30.67
C LEU A 156 -17.99 14.82 -30.11
N ASP A 157 -18.98 15.69 -29.89
CA ASP A 157 -18.75 17.01 -29.31
C ASP A 157 -18.71 16.92 -27.79
N PRO A 158 -17.58 17.31 -27.12
CA PRO A 158 -17.49 17.34 -25.66
C PRO A 158 -18.57 18.19 -24.98
N TYR A 159 -19.09 19.21 -25.64
CA TYR A 159 -20.13 20.07 -25.09
C TYR A 159 -21.43 19.31 -24.79
N ASP A 160 -21.74 18.29 -25.58
CA ASP A 160 -22.93 17.45 -25.38
C ASP A 160 -22.83 16.55 -24.14
N TYR A 161 -21.60 16.35 -23.59
CA TYR A 161 -21.27 15.47 -22.46
C TYR A 161 -20.76 16.22 -21.23
N ARG A 162 -20.98 17.54 -21.15
CA ARG A 162 -20.43 18.36 -20.06
C ARG A 162 -20.89 17.91 -18.66
N GLU A 163 -22.13 17.41 -18.53
CA GLU A 163 -22.66 16.89 -17.26
C GLU A 163 -21.95 15.58 -16.86
N GLU A 164 -21.74 14.69 -17.82
CA GLU A 164 -21.07 13.42 -17.63
C GLU A 164 -19.58 13.62 -17.29
N LEU A 165 -18.92 14.54 -17.96
CA LEU A 165 -17.53 14.91 -17.68
C LEU A 165 -17.39 15.50 -16.26
N GLU A 166 -18.29 16.40 -15.85
CA GLU A 166 -18.32 16.93 -14.50
C GLU A 166 -18.53 15.85 -13.43
N ASN A 167 -19.40 14.87 -13.71
CA ASN A 167 -19.59 13.72 -12.83
C ASN A 167 -18.35 12.82 -12.79
N ALA A 168 -17.72 12.58 -13.94
CA ALA A 168 -16.51 11.76 -14.06
C ALA A 168 -15.30 12.40 -13.32
N ARG A 169 -15.19 13.72 -13.32
CA ARG A 169 -14.16 14.49 -12.60
C ARG A 169 -14.16 14.23 -11.11
N ARG A 170 -15.31 13.88 -10.53
CA ARG A 170 -15.44 13.56 -9.09
C ARG A 170 -14.89 12.19 -8.72
N ASN A 171 -14.75 11.30 -9.69
CA ASN A 171 -14.21 9.97 -9.45
C ASN A 171 -12.68 10.01 -9.50
N LYS A 172 -12.07 9.65 -8.38
CA LYS A 172 -10.63 9.59 -8.27
C LYS A 172 -10.16 8.14 -8.34
N PHE A 173 -9.29 7.84 -9.29
CA PHE A 173 -8.64 6.55 -9.47
C PHE A 173 -7.21 6.58 -8.96
N TYR A 174 -6.59 7.75 -8.97
CA TYR A 174 -5.26 8.04 -8.51
C TYR A 174 -5.30 9.30 -7.65
N GLU A 175 -4.66 9.28 -6.49
CA GLU A 175 -4.60 10.44 -5.62
C GLU A 175 -3.34 10.37 -4.77
N ARG A 176 -2.55 11.45 -4.76
CA ARG A 176 -1.39 11.60 -3.89
C ARG A 176 -1.68 12.63 -2.81
N ARG A 177 -1.50 12.22 -1.55
CA ARG A 177 -1.73 13.05 -0.38
C ARG A 177 -0.44 13.27 0.38
N PHE A 178 -0.03 14.51 0.43
CA PHE A 178 1.14 14.94 1.19
C PHE A 178 0.75 15.23 2.63
N MET A 179 1.37 14.55 3.55
CA MET A 179 1.10 14.64 4.97
C MET A 179 2.36 14.95 5.74
N PRO A 180 2.55 16.21 6.17
CA PRO A 180 3.66 16.56 7.04
C PRO A 180 3.61 15.74 8.33
N LYS A 181 4.76 15.27 8.79
CA LYS A 181 4.94 14.53 10.04
C LYS A 181 5.91 15.33 10.93
N PRO A 182 5.39 16.17 11.82
CA PRO A 182 6.23 16.90 12.77
C PRO A 182 7.04 15.95 13.64
N GLU A 183 8.27 16.35 14.00
CA GLU A 183 9.20 15.52 14.78
C GLU A 183 8.57 14.99 16.07
N GLY A 184 7.85 15.82 16.82
CA GLY A 184 7.17 15.40 18.04
C GLY A 184 6.11 14.31 17.83
N MET A 185 5.49 14.23 16.64
CA MET A 185 4.59 13.15 16.29
C MET A 185 5.35 11.84 16.00
N VAL A 186 6.46 11.94 15.29
CA VAL A 186 7.35 10.79 15.03
C VAL A 186 7.87 10.23 16.35
N ASP A 187 8.38 11.08 17.26
CA ASP A 187 8.88 10.68 18.57
C ASP A 187 7.81 10.00 19.42
N MET A 188 6.59 10.54 19.42
CA MET A 188 5.46 9.95 20.16
C MET A 188 5.16 8.54 19.66
N LEU A 189 5.01 8.34 18.35
CA LEU A 189 4.72 7.05 17.74
C LEU A 189 5.84 6.03 17.96
N LEU A 190 7.09 6.45 17.90
CA LEU A 190 8.23 5.59 18.20
C LEU A 190 8.30 5.22 19.68
N SER A 191 7.90 6.12 20.58
CA SER A 191 7.80 5.81 22.02
C SER A 191 6.71 4.76 22.30
N GLU A 192 5.57 4.84 21.62
CA GLU A 192 4.54 3.79 21.69
C GLU A 192 5.07 2.46 21.16
N LEU A 193 5.81 2.46 20.05
CA LEU A 193 6.45 1.25 19.52
C LEU A 193 7.41 0.62 20.52
N GLN A 194 8.19 1.42 21.26
CA GLN A 194 9.09 0.92 22.29
C GLN A 194 8.34 0.25 23.45
N ILE A 195 7.16 0.77 23.80
CA ILE A 195 6.30 0.14 24.82
C ILE A 195 5.83 -1.23 24.30
N ILE A 196 5.31 -1.27 23.07
CA ILE A 196 4.87 -2.52 22.45
C ILE A 196 6.00 -3.55 22.38
N ALA A 197 7.21 -3.14 21.98
CA ALA A 197 8.37 -4.01 21.91
C ALA A 197 8.74 -4.62 23.28
N LYS A 198 8.68 -3.83 24.34
CA LYS A 198 8.89 -4.31 25.73
C LYS A 198 7.80 -5.28 26.18
N GLU A 199 6.53 -4.99 25.86
CA GLU A 199 5.43 -5.90 26.16
C GLU A 199 5.59 -7.23 25.43
N MET A 200 5.99 -7.22 24.15
CA MET A 200 6.26 -8.44 23.38
C MET A 200 7.37 -9.27 24.01
N GLU A 201 8.37 -8.63 24.58
CA GLU A 201 9.46 -9.34 25.28
C GLU A 201 8.97 -10.04 26.55
N HIS A 202 8.09 -9.42 27.32
CA HIS A 202 7.45 -10.03 28.49
C HIS A 202 6.47 -11.15 28.15
N LEU A 203 5.90 -11.14 26.94
CA LEU A 203 4.94 -12.17 26.48
C LEU A 203 5.61 -13.45 25.94
N LYS A 204 6.94 -13.52 25.85
CA LYS A 204 7.65 -14.71 25.37
C LYS A 204 7.29 -15.98 26.14
N ASP A 205 7.04 -15.86 27.45
CA ASP A 205 6.76 -16.99 28.32
C ASP A 205 5.27 -17.36 28.37
N PHE A 206 4.37 -16.46 27.94
CA PHE A 206 2.93 -16.67 27.99
C PHE A 206 2.19 -15.95 26.85
N PRO A 207 2.28 -16.48 25.61
CA PRO A 207 1.57 -15.88 24.49
C PRO A 207 0.06 -16.10 24.66
N TYR A 208 -0.71 -15.00 24.67
CA TYR A 208 -2.17 -15.09 24.62
C TYR A 208 -2.65 -15.07 23.17
N ARG A 209 -3.75 -15.79 22.92
CA ARG A 209 -4.38 -15.84 21.61
C ARG A 209 -5.42 -14.74 21.48
N LEU A 210 -5.26 -13.89 20.46
CA LEU A 210 -6.27 -12.95 20.03
C LEU A 210 -7.09 -13.59 18.91
N LEU A 211 -8.24 -14.16 19.26
CA LEU A 211 -9.16 -14.70 18.27
C LEU A 211 -9.86 -13.55 17.55
N SER A 212 -9.58 -13.43 16.27
CA SER A 212 -10.08 -12.35 15.42
C SER A 212 -10.41 -12.88 14.02
N ARG A 213 -10.90 -12.00 13.16
CA ARG A 213 -11.21 -12.35 11.77
C ARG A 213 -9.94 -12.68 10.96
N GLU A 214 -8.80 -12.15 11.36
CA GLU A 214 -7.50 -12.42 10.75
C GLU A 214 -7.07 -13.88 10.91
N CYS A 215 -7.66 -14.62 11.84
CA CYS A 215 -7.42 -16.06 11.99
C CYS A 215 -7.76 -16.86 10.71
N GLU A 216 -8.69 -16.36 9.88
CA GLU A 216 -9.04 -17.01 8.60
C GLU A 216 -7.84 -17.06 7.62
N TYR A 217 -6.86 -16.18 7.78
CA TYR A 217 -5.68 -16.05 6.92
C TYR A 217 -4.37 -16.32 7.68
N CYS A 218 -4.45 -16.80 8.92
CA CYS A 218 -3.30 -17.03 9.78
C CYS A 218 -2.61 -18.35 9.40
N GLU A 219 -1.32 -18.29 9.08
CA GLU A 219 -0.52 -19.48 8.77
C GLU A 219 -0.46 -20.47 9.94
N PHE A 220 -0.61 -20.00 11.19
CA PHE A 220 -0.60 -20.82 12.39
C PHE A 220 -2.00 -21.33 12.79
N TYR A 221 -3.01 -21.18 11.94
CA TYR A 221 -4.39 -21.51 12.30
C TYR A 221 -4.58 -22.98 12.68
N SER A 222 -4.04 -23.93 11.90
CA SER A 222 -4.11 -25.37 12.16
C SER A 222 -3.48 -25.73 13.50
N LEU A 223 -2.30 -25.23 13.77
CA LEU A 223 -1.57 -25.42 15.02
C LEU A 223 -2.34 -24.83 16.21
N CYS A 224 -2.80 -23.59 16.09
CA CYS A 224 -3.56 -22.90 17.13
C CYS A 224 -4.85 -23.63 17.48
N GLN A 225 -5.60 -24.14 16.49
CA GLN A 225 -6.80 -24.93 16.73
C GLN A 225 -6.51 -26.27 17.42
N ALA A 226 -5.50 -26.99 16.95
CA ALA A 226 -5.11 -28.27 17.56
C ALA A 226 -4.71 -28.09 19.03
N GLU A 227 -3.94 -27.05 19.36
CA GLU A 227 -3.57 -26.73 20.74
C GLU A 227 -4.79 -26.37 21.61
N MET A 228 -5.75 -25.59 21.09
CA MET A 228 -6.98 -25.25 21.82
C MET A 228 -7.87 -26.47 22.09
N MET A 229 -7.84 -27.46 21.20
CA MET A 229 -8.57 -28.72 21.35
C MET A 229 -7.84 -29.75 22.22
N GLY A 230 -6.62 -29.45 22.68
CA GLY A 230 -5.78 -30.38 23.44
C GLY A 230 -5.28 -31.57 22.61
N LEU A 231 -5.19 -31.41 21.29
CA LEU A 231 -4.69 -32.45 20.38
C LEU A 231 -3.17 -32.48 20.38
N ASP A 232 -2.59 -33.62 19.98
CA ASP A 232 -1.15 -33.71 19.73
C ASP A 232 -0.78 -32.86 18.52
N THR A 233 0.13 -31.91 18.73
CA THR A 233 0.58 -30.97 17.71
C THR A 233 1.94 -31.31 17.12
N HIS A 234 2.53 -32.43 17.54
CA HIS A 234 3.90 -32.81 17.09
C HIS A 234 3.96 -32.95 15.57
N TYR A 235 3.02 -33.65 14.97
CA TYR A 235 2.95 -33.82 13.52
C TYR A 235 2.85 -32.47 12.78
N ILE A 236 1.95 -31.60 13.24
CA ILE A 236 1.77 -30.27 12.63
C ILE A 236 3.08 -29.47 12.69
N LYS A 237 3.73 -29.42 13.85
CA LYS A 237 4.99 -28.69 14.04
C LYS A 237 6.13 -29.25 13.19
N GLU A 238 6.18 -30.56 13.01
CA GLU A 238 7.27 -31.22 12.28
C GLU A 238 7.11 -31.11 10.75
N TYR A 239 5.87 -31.15 10.23
CA TYR A 239 5.62 -31.26 8.78
C TYR A 239 5.08 -29.98 8.14
N GLU A 240 4.46 -29.07 8.91
CA GLU A 240 3.89 -27.83 8.37
C GLU A 240 4.75 -26.59 8.71
N PHE A 241 5.69 -26.69 9.66
CA PHE A 241 6.49 -25.56 10.10
C PHE A 241 7.98 -25.88 10.11
N GLU A 242 8.80 -24.87 9.76
CA GLU A 242 10.23 -24.89 9.94
C GLU A 242 10.65 -23.90 11.01
N GLU A 243 11.58 -24.31 11.88
CA GLU A 243 12.16 -23.41 12.87
C GLU A 243 13.00 -22.35 12.15
N ARG A 244 12.59 -21.10 12.25
CA ARG A 244 13.31 -19.97 11.67
C ARG A 244 14.58 -19.70 12.48
N ARG A 245 15.70 -20.20 12.00
CA ARG A 245 17.00 -19.91 12.62
C ARG A 245 17.48 -18.54 12.17
N TYR A 246 17.26 -17.53 13.00
CA TYR A 246 17.97 -16.25 12.86
C TYR A 246 19.38 -16.45 13.38
N SER A 247 20.36 -16.64 12.50
CA SER A 247 21.75 -16.46 12.89
C SER A 247 22.01 -14.96 13.01
N LEU A 248 21.92 -14.42 14.21
CA LEU A 248 22.57 -13.19 14.59
C LEU A 248 24.08 -13.49 14.59
N MET A 249 24.76 -13.42 13.44
CA MET A 249 26.21 -13.34 13.31
C MET A 249 26.52 -12.20 12.38
#